data_e0f6d0b2511e06afd409a38b51d9451d
#
_entry.id   e0f6d0b2511e06afd409a38b51d9451d
#
_cell.length_a   1.000
_cell.length_b   1.000
_cell.length_c   1.000
_cell.angle_alpha   90.00
_cell.angle_beta   90.00
_cell.angle_gamma   90.00
#
_symmetry.space_group_name_H-M   'P 1'
#
loop_
_entity.id
_entity.type
_entity.pdbx_description
1 polymer ?
#
loop_
_entity_poly.entity_id
_entity_poly.type
_entity_poly.pdbx_seq_one_letter_code
_entity_poly.pdbx_strand_id
1 'polypeptide(L)'
;PGHVFPLRARSGGVLVRAGHTEAAVDIARLAGLNSSGVICEIMNEDGTMARLPELISFAQRHGLKIGTISDLIAYRRRNDNLVRSGELTKILSEFGGEWDMRVYEDETHGDQHIVLSKGDLTGDTPVLVRMHAMDPMLDIVGIGPKGRADEFGAAMEIVAEEGRGVVVLLRDT
;
A
#
# COMPACT_ATOMS: atom_id res chain seq x y z
N PRO A 1 -33.70 -21.85 -14.81
CA PRO A 1 -33.28 -21.81 -13.41
C PRO A 1 -31.79 -21.83 -13.33
N GLY A 2 -31.19 -20.77 -12.77
CA GLY A 2 -29.76 -20.66 -12.51
C GLY A 2 -29.49 -20.59 -11.01
N HIS A 3 -28.24 -20.75 -10.63
CA HIS A 3 -27.80 -20.60 -9.25
C HIS A 3 -26.91 -19.39 -9.14
N VAL A 4 -27.10 -18.60 -8.09
CA VAL A 4 -26.18 -17.52 -7.70
C VAL A 4 -25.36 -18.02 -6.53
N PHE A 5 -24.05 -18.13 -6.71
CA PHE A 5 -23.15 -18.60 -5.67
C PHE A 5 -22.53 -17.40 -4.94
N PRO A 6 -22.50 -17.44 -3.59
CA PRO A 6 -21.79 -16.41 -2.84
C PRO A 6 -20.28 -16.58 -3.05
N LEU A 7 -19.61 -15.49 -3.40
CA LEU A 7 -18.16 -15.40 -3.48
C LEU A 7 -17.67 -14.41 -2.43
N ARG A 8 -16.54 -14.73 -1.80
CA ARG A 8 -15.92 -13.85 -0.82
C ARG A 8 -14.70 -13.14 -1.43
N ALA A 9 -14.76 -11.82 -1.52
CA ALA A 9 -13.63 -11.01 -1.91
C ALA A 9 -12.49 -11.11 -0.86
N ARG A 10 -11.26 -11.02 -1.34
CA ARG A 10 -10.10 -10.93 -0.46
C ARG A 10 -10.12 -9.60 0.29
N SER A 11 -9.72 -9.64 1.57
CA SER A 11 -9.43 -8.43 2.34
C SER A 11 -8.34 -7.62 1.62
N GLY A 12 -8.47 -6.27 1.56
CA GLY A 12 -7.62 -5.40 0.73
C GLY A 12 -8.12 -5.23 -0.72
N GLY A 13 -9.10 -6.03 -1.18
CA GLY A 13 -9.75 -5.86 -2.48
C GLY A 13 -8.81 -6.02 -3.66
N VAL A 14 -8.98 -5.18 -4.71
CA VAL A 14 -8.19 -5.27 -5.95
C VAL A 14 -6.69 -5.03 -5.75
N LEU A 15 -6.27 -4.46 -4.62
CA LEU A 15 -4.84 -4.26 -4.31
C LEU A 15 -4.15 -5.57 -3.91
N VAL A 16 -4.90 -6.52 -3.37
CA VAL A 16 -4.41 -7.86 -3.00
C VAL A 16 -4.67 -8.87 -4.10
N ARG A 17 -5.84 -8.79 -4.74
CA ARG A 17 -6.21 -9.68 -5.85
C ARG A 17 -6.92 -8.88 -6.95
N ALA A 18 -6.28 -8.77 -8.10
CA ALA A 18 -6.82 -8.07 -9.26
C ALA A 18 -7.95 -8.88 -9.94
N GLY A 19 -9.05 -9.11 -9.22
CA GLY A 19 -10.20 -9.92 -9.65
C GLY A 19 -11.48 -9.12 -9.71
N HIS A 20 -12.45 -9.58 -10.53
CA HIS A 20 -13.75 -8.92 -10.67
C HIS A 20 -14.59 -9.01 -9.39
N THR A 21 -14.43 -10.04 -8.58
CA THR A 21 -15.08 -10.17 -7.27
C THR A 21 -14.64 -9.04 -6.34
N GLU A 22 -13.33 -8.80 -6.26
CA GLU A 22 -12.75 -7.72 -5.48
C GLU A 22 -13.16 -6.35 -6.04
N ALA A 23 -13.15 -6.21 -7.37
CA ALA A 23 -13.53 -4.96 -8.03
C ALA A 23 -15.00 -4.58 -7.73
N ALA A 24 -15.91 -5.53 -7.77
CA ALA A 24 -17.34 -5.29 -7.47
C ALA A 24 -17.53 -4.79 -6.03
N VAL A 25 -16.86 -5.43 -5.07
CA VAL A 25 -16.91 -5.03 -3.65
C VAL A 25 -16.26 -3.66 -3.41
N ASP A 26 -15.11 -3.41 -4.04
CA ASP A 26 -14.41 -2.14 -3.93
C ASP A 26 -15.20 -0.97 -4.50
N ILE A 27 -15.82 -1.15 -5.68
CA ILE A 27 -16.65 -0.11 -6.30
C ILE A 27 -17.84 0.22 -5.40
N ALA A 28 -18.51 -0.79 -4.84
CA ALA A 28 -19.61 -0.58 -3.90
C ALA A 28 -19.15 0.20 -2.66
N ARG A 29 -18.03 -0.21 -2.06
CA ARG A 29 -17.44 0.48 -0.90
C ARG A 29 -17.06 1.93 -1.21
N LEU A 30 -16.38 2.16 -2.33
CA LEU A 30 -15.97 3.51 -2.76
C LEU A 30 -17.16 4.41 -3.06
N ALA A 31 -18.30 3.84 -3.46
CA ALA A 31 -19.55 4.56 -3.64
C ALA A 31 -20.31 4.83 -2.32
N GLY A 32 -19.77 4.42 -1.16
CA GLY A 32 -20.42 4.55 0.14
C GLY A 32 -21.60 3.59 0.34
N LEU A 33 -21.66 2.51 -0.44
CA LEU A 33 -22.69 1.48 -0.35
C LEU A 33 -22.21 0.25 0.44
N ASN A 34 -23.11 -0.69 0.69
CA ASN A 34 -22.73 -1.99 1.25
C ASN A 34 -21.67 -2.66 0.37
N SER A 35 -20.63 -3.20 1.01
CA SER A 35 -19.50 -3.85 0.35
C SER A 35 -19.89 -5.20 -0.26
N SER A 36 -20.82 -5.17 -1.20
CA SER A 36 -21.33 -6.35 -1.92
C SER A 36 -21.71 -5.97 -3.35
N GLY A 37 -21.71 -6.94 -4.26
CA GLY A 37 -22.09 -6.73 -5.64
C GLY A 37 -22.49 -8.04 -6.32
N VAL A 38 -23.21 -7.92 -7.42
CA VAL A 38 -23.53 -9.04 -8.30
C VAL A 38 -22.65 -8.95 -9.53
N ILE A 39 -22.03 -10.04 -9.90
CA ILE A 39 -21.19 -10.14 -11.09
C ILE A 39 -21.77 -11.15 -12.07
N CYS A 40 -21.67 -10.85 -13.36
CA CYS A 40 -22.08 -11.73 -14.44
C CYS A 40 -21.21 -11.46 -15.66
N GLU A 41 -20.75 -12.52 -16.31
CA GLU A 41 -20.02 -12.42 -17.56
C GLU A 41 -20.98 -12.02 -18.70
N ILE A 42 -20.48 -11.22 -19.65
CA ILE A 42 -21.21 -10.85 -20.86
C ILE A 42 -20.74 -11.76 -22.00
N MET A 43 -21.68 -12.49 -22.57
CA MET A 43 -21.46 -13.36 -23.73
C MET A 43 -21.88 -12.67 -25.02
N ASN A 44 -21.13 -12.97 -26.08
CA ASN A 44 -21.54 -12.66 -27.46
C ASN A 44 -22.69 -13.60 -27.93
N GLU A 45 -23.33 -13.24 -29.00
CA GLU A 45 -24.46 -14.05 -29.56
C GLU A 45 -24.02 -15.46 -30.01
N ASP A 46 -22.74 -15.61 -30.36
CA ASP A 46 -22.15 -16.91 -30.73
C ASP A 46 -21.74 -17.77 -29.53
N GLY A 47 -21.99 -17.30 -28.29
CA GLY A 47 -21.66 -18.00 -27.05
C GLY A 47 -20.21 -17.78 -26.54
N THR A 48 -19.41 -17.06 -27.26
CA THR A 48 -18.07 -16.67 -26.76
C THR A 48 -18.12 -15.55 -25.71
N MET A 49 -17.13 -15.45 -24.83
CA MET A 49 -17.05 -14.37 -23.85
C MET A 49 -16.66 -13.06 -24.53
N ALA A 50 -17.48 -12.03 -24.34
CA ALA A 50 -17.18 -10.67 -24.82
C ALA A 50 -15.87 -10.15 -24.18
N ARG A 51 -15.03 -9.53 -25.00
CA ARG A 51 -13.77 -8.92 -24.60
C ARG A 51 -13.86 -7.40 -24.72
N LEU A 52 -12.81 -6.68 -24.37
CA LEU A 52 -12.85 -5.23 -24.30
C LEU A 52 -13.42 -4.54 -25.53
N PRO A 53 -13.08 -4.91 -26.79
CA PRO A 53 -13.64 -4.25 -27.97
C PRO A 53 -15.17 -4.39 -28.04
N GLU A 54 -15.69 -5.60 -27.82
CA GLU A 54 -17.13 -5.89 -27.81
C GLU A 54 -17.84 -5.21 -26.63
N LEU A 55 -17.18 -5.20 -25.46
CA LEU A 55 -17.71 -4.57 -24.25
C LEU A 55 -17.84 -3.07 -24.36
N ILE A 56 -16.95 -2.39 -25.08
CA ILE A 56 -17.06 -0.94 -25.36
C ILE A 56 -18.34 -0.67 -26.15
N SER A 57 -18.57 -1.43 -27.22
CA SER A 57 -19.78 -1.30 -28.05
C SER A 57 -21.05 -1.64 -27.26
N PHE A 58 -21.00 -2.66 -26.42
CA PHE A 58 -22.08 -3.06 -25.53
C PHE A 58 -22.42 -1.96 -24.52
N ALA A 59 -21.41 -1.42 -23.86
CA ALA A 59 -21.57 -0.34 -22.88
C ALA A 59 -22.20 0.91 -23.51
N GLN A 60 -21.75 1.31 -24.71
CA GLN A 60 -22.32 2.43 -25.44
C GLN A 60 -23.79 2.19 -25.81
N ARG A 61 -24.12 1.00 -26.31
CA ARG A 61 -25.50 0.64 -26.71
C ARG A 61 -26.47 0.68 -25.53
N HIS A 62 -26.00 0.27 -24.34
CA HIS A 62 -26.85 0.16 -23.16
C HIS A 62 -26.70 1.31 -22.17
N GLY A 63 -25.91 2.34 -22.48
CA GLY A 63 -25.68 3.48 -21.60
C GLY A 63 -24.96 3.10 -20.30
N LEU A 64 -24.11 2.06 -20.33
CA LEU A 64 -23.38 1.57 -19.16
C LEU A 64 -22.02 2.23 -19.03
N LYS A 65 -21.54 2.34 -17.81
CA LYS A 65 -20.16 2.72 -17.52
C LYS A 65 -19.25 1.52 -17.69
N ILE A 66 -18.04 1.76 -18.19
CA ILE A 66 -17.01 0.73 -18.33
C ILE A 66 -15.71 1.23 -17.69
N GLY A 67 -15.01 0.37 -17.03
CA GLY A 67 -13.71 0.65 -16.41
C GLY A 67 -12.86 -0.61 -16.41
N THR A 68 -11.56 -0.47 -16.16
CA THR A 68 -10.64 -1.59 -16.01
C THR A 68 -10.24 -1.78 -14.54
N ILE A 69 -9.86 -3.01 -14.19
CA ILE A 69 -9.30 -3.29 -12.86
C ILE A 69 -8.01 -2.52 -12.65
N SER A 70 -7.21 -2.34 -13.69
CA SER A 70 -5.98 -1.55 -13.64
C SER A 70 -6.23 -0.09 -13.25
N ASP A 71 -7.26 0.53 -13.79
CA ASP A 71 -7.66 1.90 -13.44
C ASP A 71 -8.17 1.99 -12.00
N LEU A 72 -8.93 0.99 -11.56
CA LEU A 72 -9.40 0.92 -10.18
C LEU A 72 -8.22 0.75 -9.19
N ILE A 73 -7.24 -0.08 -9.52
CA ILE A 73 -6.01 -0.21 -8.72
C ILE A 73 -5.27 1.13 -8.65
N ALA A 74 -5.08 1.80 -9.79
CA ALA A 74 -4.43 3.11 -9.84
C ALA A 74 -5.19 4.17 -9.02
N TYR A 75 -6.51 4.16 -9.10
CA TYR A 75 -7.38 5.05 -8.31
C TYR A 75 -7.20 4.77 -6.81
N ARG A 76 -7.29 3.52 -6.39
CA ARG A 76 -7.15 3.14 -4.96
C ARG A 76 -5.79 3.49 -4.40
N ARG A 77 -4.70 3.25 -5.16
CA ARG A 77 -3.34 3.63 -4.74
C ARG A 77 -3.16 5.12 -4.51
N ARG A 78 -3.94 5.96 -5.20
CA ARG A 78 -3.86 7.43 -5.06
C ARG A 78 -4.77 7.97 -3.97
N ASN A 79 -5.88 7.30 -3.68
CA ASN A 79 -6.96 7.87 -2.87
C ASN A 79 -7.18 7.11 -1.54
N ASP A 80 -6.76 5.85 -1.44
CA ASP A 80 -6.87 5.11 -0.19
C ASP A 80 -5.64 5.40 0.70
N ASN A 81 -5.89 5.57 2.00
CA ASN A 81 -4.81 5.49 2.97
C ASN A 81 -4.58 4.02 3.29
N LEU A 82 -3.49 3.47 2.77
CA LEU A 82 -3.15 2.04 2.89
C LEU A 82 -2.26 1.74 4.09
N VAL A 83 -1.96 2.76 4.89
CA VAL A 83 -1.03 2.64 6.01
C VAL A 83 -1.71 3.08 7.29
N ARG A 84 -1.73 2.21 8.28
CA ARG A 84 -2.23 2.51 9.62
C ARG A 84 -1.08 2.86 10.54
N SER A 85 -1.14 4.03 11.19
CA SER A 85 -0.14 4.43 12.18
C SER A 85 -0.47 3.85 13.56
N GLY A 86 0.55 3.28 14.22
CA GLY A 86 0.51 2.94 15.64
C GLY A 86 0.71 4.15 16.55
N GLU A 87 0.88 3.89 17.83
CA GLU A 87 1.14 4.92 18.83
C GLU A 87 2.54 5.52 18.69
N LEU A 88 2.67 6.78 19.06
CA LEU A 88 3.95 7.46 19.15
C LEU A 88 4.63 7.07 20.45
N THR A 89 5.88 6.63 20.38
CA THR A 89 6.70 6.24 21.53
C THR A 89 8.06 6.94 21.45
N LYS A 90 8.57 7.41 22.58
CA LYS A 90 9.93 7.93 22.67
C LYS A 90 10.92 6.83 22.95
N ILE A 91 12.01 6.80 22.21
CA ILE A 91 13.12 5.86 22.42
C ILE A 91 14.42 6.60 22.59
N LEU A 92 15.36 5.99 23.28
CA LEU A 92 16.74 6.46 23.39
C LEU A 92 17.65 5.52 22.61
N SER A 93 18.34 6.05 21.60
CA SER A 93 19.30 5.32 20.77
C SER A 93 20.73 5.80 21.07
N GLU A 94 21.70 4.92 20.92
CA GLU A 94 23.12 5.32 20.91
C GLU A 94 23.45 6.22 19.71
N PHE A 95 22.67 6.12 18.61
CA PHE A 95 22.80 6.98 17.44
C PHE A 95 21.90 8.21 17.58
N GLY A 96 22.49 9.31 18.02
CA GLY A 96 21.83 10.61 18.07
C GLY A 96 20.84 10.83 19.23
N GLY A 97 20.80 9.97 20.26
CA GLY A 97 20.01 10.19 21.48
C GLY A 97 18.52 9.92 21.37
N GLU A 98 17.65 10.86 21.80
CA GLU A 98 16.19 10.68 21.83
C GLU A 98 15.57 10.80 20.44
N TRP A 99 14.63 9.88 20.14
CA TRP A 99 13.83 9.82 18.92
C TRP A 99 12.36 9.56 19.23
N ASP A 100 11.51 10.11 18.38
CA ASP A 100 10.11 9.70 18.29
C ASP A 100 10.01 8.49 17.37
N MET A 101 9.42 7.39 17.87
CA MET A 101 9.24 6.15 17.12
C MET A 101 7.76 5.88 16.89
N ARG A 102 7.42 5.47 15.68
CA ARG A 102 6.08 5.01 15.34
C ARG A 102 6.16 3.79 14.41
N VAL A 103 5.31 2.81 14.68
CA VAL A 103 5.13 1.65 13.79
C VAL A 103 3.99 1.95 12.83
N TYR A 104 4.19 1.69 11.57
CA TYR A 104 3.19 1.77 10.53
C TYR A 104 2.94 0.39 9.96
N GLU A 105 1.68 0.02 9.83
CA GLU A 105 1.25 -1.26 9.25
C GLU A 105 0.66 -1.02 7.86
N ASP A 106 1.19 -1.71 6.85
CA ASP A 106 0.57 -1.78 5.52
C ASP A 106 -0.67 -2.67 5.60
N GLU A 107 -1.85 -2.09 5.46
CA GLU A 107 -3.12 -2.81 5.51
C GLU A 107 -3.33 -3.77 4.32
N THR A 108 -2.48 -3.68 3.30
CA THR A 108 -2.57 -4.53 2.10
C THR A 108 -1.89 -5.88 2.31
N HIS A 109 -0.69 -5.87 2.89
CA HIS A 109 0.16 -7.05 3.09
C HIS A 109 0.29 -7.44 4.56
N GLY A 110 0.03 -6.52 5.48
CA GLY A 110 0.22 -6.72 6.92
C GLY A 110 1.65 -6.44 7.37
N ASP A 111 2.48 -5.91 6.49
CA ASP A 111 3.87 -5.59 6.79
C ASP A 111 3.94 -4.41 7.75
N GLN A 112 4.89 -4.47 8.69
CA GLN A 112 5.11 -3.43 9.67
C GLN A 112 6.43 -2.72 9.42
N HIS A 113 6.36 -1.41 9.29
CA HIS A 113 7.52 -0.53 9.10
C HIS A 113 7.72 0.35 10.32
N ILE A 114 8.98 0.63 10.67
CA ILE A 114 9.31 1.50 11.79
C ILE A 114 9.77 2.84 11.24
N VAL A 115 9.20 3.91 11.79
CA VAL A 115 9.58 5.28 11.48
C VAL A 115 10.17 5.91 12.73
N LEU A 116 11.40 6.39 12.61
CA LEU A 116 12.08 7.20 13.61
C LEU A 116 12.09 8.63 13.13
N SER A 117 11.67 9.56 13.97
CA SER A 117 11.63 10.96 13.62
C SER A 117 12.25 11.83 14.70
N LYS A 118 12.78 12.98 14.30
CA LYS A 118 13.43 13.94 15.18
C LYS A 118 13.06 15.36 14.74
N GLY A 119 12.82 16.22 15.72
CA GLY A 119 12.49 17.63 15.49
C GLY A 119 11.09 17.88 14.95
N ASP A 120 10.79 19.15 14.67
CA ASP A 120 9.51 19.56 14.09
C ASP A 120 9.52 19.34 12.58
N LEU A 121 8.63 18.44 12.11
CA LEU A 121 8.51 18.08 10.71
C LEU A 121 7.45 18.91 9.96
N THR A 122 6.84 19.88 10.61
CA THR A 122 5.81 20.73 9.99
C THR A 122 6.43 21.83 9.12
N GLY A 123 5.63 22.42 8.25
CA GLY A 123 6.01 23.53 7.36
C GLY A 123 6.62 23.08 6.02
N ASP A 124 7.05 24.07 5.23
CA ASP A 124 7.48 23.87 3.83
C ASP A 124 9.00 23.64 3.66
N THR A 125 9.76 23.64 4.75
CA THR A 125 11.20 23.41 4.70
C THR A 125 11.49 21.93 4.41
N PRO A 126 12.35 21.59 3.44
CA PRO A 126 12.73 20.20 3.17
C PRO A 126 13.23 19.47 4.42
N VAL A 127 12.88 18.20 4.53
CA VAL A 127 13.24 17.32 5.64
C VAL A 127 14.17 16.23 5.13
N LEU A 128 15.24 15.93 5.86
CA LEU A 128 16.09 14.78 5.57
C LEU A 128 15.30 13.50 5.79
N VAL A 129 15.31 12.61 4.79
CA VAL A 129 14.64 11.30 4.86
C VAL A 129 15.58 10.20 4.42
N ARG A 130 15.77 9.19 5.26
CA ARG A 130 16.43 7.94 4.90
C ARG A 130 15.40 6.81 4.83
N MET A 131 15.29 6.17 3.68
CA MET A 131 14.58 4.90 3.51
C MET A 131 15.61 3.77 3.61
N HIS A 132 15.43 2.84 4.56
CA HIS A 132 16.34 1.72 4.79
C HIS A 132 15.56 0.40 4.72
N ALA A 133 15.77 -0.39 3.68
CA ALA A 133 15.27 -1.76 3.60
C ALA A 133 16.12 -2.65 4.52
N MET A 134 15.53 -3.18 5.57
CA MET A 134 16.20 -4.04 6.55
C MET A 134 16.60 -5.38 5.92
N ASP A 135 17.86 -5.71 6.04
CA ASP A 135 18.40 -7.03 5.73
C ASP A 135 19.25 -7.52 6.90
N PRO A 136 18.76 -8.45 7.74
CA PRO A 136 19.47 -8.89 8.92
C PRO A 136 20.88 -9.47 8.60
N MET A 137 21.08 -10.04 7.42
CA MET A 137 22.36 -10.59 7.03
C MET A 137 23.38 -9.50 6.71
N LEU A 138 22.95 -8.42 6.07
CA LEU A 138 23.78 -7.28 5.74
C LEU A 138 23.96 -6.35 6.94
N ASP A 139 22.87 -6.03 7.65
CA ASP A 139 22.83 -4.97 8.66
C ASP A 139 23.32 -5.47 10.03
N ILE A 140 23.14 -6.76 10.36
CA ILE A 140 23.50 -7.32 11.68
C ILE A 140 24.70 -8.28 11.58
N VAL A 141 24.64 -9.23 10.63
CA VAL A 141 25.71 -10.24 10.48
C VAL A 141 26.92 -9.67 9.73
N GLY A 142 26.72 -8.58 8.96
CA GLY A 142 27.81 -7.92 8.23
C GLY A 142 28.29 -8.69 7.00
N ILE A 143 27.43 -9.51 6.38
CA ILE A 143 27.74 -10.20 5.11
C ILE A 143 27.52 -9.19 3.99
N GLY A 144 28.53 -8.91 3.20
CA GLY A 144 28.40 -8.03 2.04
C GLY A 144 29.47 -6.94 1.96
N PRO A 145 29.23 -5.84 1.23
CA PRO A 145 30.19 -4.75 1.11
C PRO A 145 30.53 -4.14 2.48
N LYS A 146 31.80 -3.85 2.70
CA LYS A 146 32.22 -3.15 3.91
C LYS A 146 31.49 -1.82 4.07
N GLY A 147 31.02 -1.53 5.29
CA GLY A 147 30.30 -0.30 5.64
C GLY A 147 28.78 -0.39 5.58
N ARG A 148 28.20 -1.43 5.02
CA ARG A 148 26.74 -1.58 4.97
C ARG A 148 26.09 -1.66 6.35
N ALA A 149 26.72 -2.41 7.27
CA ALA A 149 26.24 -2.56 8.64
C ALA A 149 26.20 -1.21 9.41
N ASP A 150 27.06 -0.27 9.04
CA ASP A 150 27.17 1.04 9.70
C ASP A 150 26.25 2.11 9.07
N GLU A 151 25.68 1.86 7.87
CA GLU A 151 24.90 2.87 7.12
C GLU A 151 23.67 3.37 7.88
N PHE A 152 23.01 2.48 8.62
CA PHE A 152 21.81 2.84 9.36
C PHE A 152 22.15 3.79 10.53
N GLY A 153 23.14 3.43 11.35
CA GLY A 153 23.61 4.26 12.45
C GLY A 153 24.11 5.63 11.97
N ALA A 154 24.95 5.64 10.93
CA ALA A 154 25.44 6.88 10.32
C ALA A 154 24.30 7.78 9.80
N ALA A 155 23.26 7.21 9.19
CA ALA A 155 22.10 7.98 8.77
C ALA A 155 21.34 8.60 9.94
N MET A 156 21.21 7.87 11.04
CA MET A 156 20.60 8.41 12.27
C MET A 156 21.44 9.56 12.86
N GLU A 157 22.76 9.42 12.89
CA GLU A 157 23.66 10.48 13.37
C GLU A 157 23.53 11.76 12.52
N ILE A 158 23.53 11.63 11.18
CA ILE A 158 23.35 12.76 10.26
C ILE A 158 22.02 13.49 10.52
N VAL A 159 20.93 12.74 10.68
CA VAL A 159 19.62 13.33 11.00
C VAL A 159 19.63 13.98 12.39
N ALA A 160 20.36 13.39 13.35
CA ALA A 160 20.47 13.93 14.69
C ALA A 160 21.30 15.24 14.74
N GLU A 161 22.37 15.33 13.94
CA GLU A 161 23.17 16.55 13.78
C GLU A 161 22.37 17.68 13.13
N GLU A 162 21.56 17.36 12.12
CA GLU A 162 20.63 18.33 11.52
C GLU A 162 19.52 18.76 12.51
N GLY A 163 19.24 17.93 13.52
CA GLY A 163 18.19 18.17 14.52
C GLY A 163 16.77 17.97 13.99
N ARG A 164 16.59 17.59 12.71
CA ARG A 164 15.31 17.43 12.05
C ARG A 164 15.39 16.40 10.93
N GLY A 165 14.54 15.38 10.96
CA GLY A 165 14.50 14.39 9.90
C GLY A 165 13.78 13.11 10.26
N VAL A 166 13.77 12.18 9.31
CA VAL A 166 13.07 10.90 9.40
C VAL A 166 13.95 9.76 8.90
N VAL A 167 13.95 8.67 9.62
CA VAL A 167 14.54 7.40 9.17
C VAL A 167 13.44 6.35 9.16
N VAL A 168 13.23 5.73 8.01
CA VAL A 168 12.21 4.71 7.79
C VAL A 168 12.88 3.35 7.62
N LEU A 169 12.57 2.41 8.52
CA LEU A 169 12.97 1.02 8.43
C LEU A 169 11.86 0.23 7.72
N LEU A 170 12.12 -0.13 6.48
CA LEU A 170 11.24 -1.01 5.71
C LEU A 170 11.55 -2.46 6.09
N ARG A 171 10.53 -3.15 6.59
CA ARG A 171 10.62 -4.57 6.98
C ARG A 171 9.74 -5.35 6.01
N ASP A 172 10.35 -6.26 5.26
CA ASP A 172 9.65 -7.31 4.55
C ASP A 172 9.56 -8.52 5.48
N THR A 173 8.34 -9.02 5.72
CA THR A 173 8.08 -10.19 6.56
C THR A 173 7.62 -11.38 5.75
#